data_ce574eb46012e15da8b7b9f0593746c2
#
_entry.id   ce574eb46012e15da8b7b9f0593746c2
#
_cell.length_a   1.000
_cell.length_b   1.000
_cell.length_c   1.000
_cell.angle_alpha   90.00
_cell.angle_beta   90.00
_cell.angle_gamma   90.00
#
_symmetry.space_group_name_H-M   'P 1'
#
loop_
_entity.id
_entity.type
_entity.pdbx_description
1 polymer ?
#
loop_
_entity_poly.entity_id
_entity_poly.type
_entity_poly.pdbx_seq_one_letter_code
_entity_poly.pdbx_strand_id
1 'polypeptide(L)'
;MFLSVFFMRRAVAGLIGSGAVAGAMLFGGAALAFAEPPPAPPPPPAPGCTAADLAQASGIVGTAMADYMFSHPDVNNFFTSLRGLPNEELRGRVQTYLDANPQVETDINGIRQPVTDLRNRCDAPAPLGQ
;
A
#
# COMPACT_ATOMS: atom_id res chain seq x y z
N MET A 1 -19.69 30.88 7.32
CA MET A 1 -19.92 30.86 8.78
C MET A 1 -19.41 29.52 9.31
N PHE A 2 -18.23 29.61 9.99
CA PHE A 2 -17.63 28.73 11.02
C PHE A 2 -17.52 27.22 10.74
N LEU A 3 -16.42 26.72 10.26
CA LEU A 3 -15.15 26.33 10.93
C LEU A 3 -15.32 25.72 12.34
N SER A 4 -15.07 24.43 12.47
CA SER A 4 -14.57 23.85 13.71
C SER A 4 -13.59 22.74 13.40
N VAL A 5 -12.32 23.12 13.48
CA VAL A 5 -11.16 22.25 13.47
C VAL A 5 -11.02 21.66 14.88
N PHE A 6 -11.26 20.38 15.08
CA PHE A 6 -10.92 19.69 16.32
C PHE A 6 -9.51 19.14 16.25
N PHE A 7 -8.57 19.93 16.74
CA PHE A 7 -7.23 19.47 17.11
C PHE A 7 -7.29 18.68 18.42
N MET A 8 -7.21 17.37 18.39
CA MET A 8 -6.97 16.57 19.57
C MET A 8 -5.48 16.48 19.87
N ARG A 9 -5.00 17.38 20.73
CA ARG A 9 -3.69 17.27 21.37
C ARG A 9 -3.75 16.18 22.43
N ARG A 10 -3.08 15.07 22.23
CA ARG A 10 -2.77 14.13 23.31
C ARG A 10 -1.57 14.64 24.10
N ALA A 11 -1.85 15.14 25.30
CA ALA A 11 -0.84 15.43 26.30
C ALA A 11 -0.39 14.12 26.95
N VAL A 12 0.89 13.80 26.83
CA VAL A 12 1.53 12.73 27.61
C VAL A 12 2.01 13.37 28.90
N ALA A 13 1.33 13.09 30.01
CA ALA A 13 1.75 13.48 31.35
C ALA A 13 2.78 12.46 31.86
N GLY A 14 4.04 12.90 31.97
CA GLY A 14 5.09 12.17 32.65
C GLY A 14 4.90 12.21 34.17
N LEU A 15 4.82 11.08 34.81
CA LEU A 15 4.92 10.95 36.27
C LEU A 15 6.33 10.55 36.65
N ILE A 16 7.06 11.51 37.20
CA ILE A 16 8.32 11.30 37.91
C ILE A 16 7.94 10.90 39.33
N GLY A 17 8.10 9.64 39.67
CA GLY A 17 7.98 9.12 41.03
C GLY A 17 9.34 8.78 41.59
N SER A 18 9.90 9.68 42.39
CA SER A 18 11.05 9.39 43.22
C SER A 18 10.62 8.60 44.47
N GLY A 19 11.10 7.38 44.65
CA GLY A 19 10.92 6.61 45.86
C GLY A 19 12.20 5.83 46.15
N ALA A 20 13.00 6.37 47.04
CA ALA A 20 14.13 5.66 47.63
C ALA A 20 13.62 4.68 48.70
N VAL A 21 13.91 3.40 48.59
CA VAL A 21 13.91 2.44 49.69
C VAL A 21 15.15 1.60 49.63
N ALA A 22 15.95 1.75 50.69
CA ALA A 22 17.09 0.91 50.98
C ALA A 22 16.65 -0.45 51.52
N GLY A 23 17.37 -1.49 51.18
CA GLY A 23 17.40 -2.67 52.01
C GLY A 23 17.25 -4.02 51.34
N ALA A 24 18.30 -4.83 51.54
CA ALA A 24 18.38 -6.27 51.50
C ALA A 24 19.02 -6.89 50.27
N MET A 25 20.31 -7.08 50.39
CA MET A 25 21.06 -8.12 49.67
C MET A 25 20.53 -9.51 50.07
N LEU A 26 20.03 -10.25 49.10
CA LEU A 26 20.00 -11.70 49.18
C LEU A 26 20.19 -12.26 47.74
N PHE A 27 21.22 -13.07 47.63
CA PHE A 27 21.56 -13.96 46.56
C PHE A 27 20.41 -14.34 45.63
N GLY A 28 20.38 -13.79 44.44
CA GLY A 28 19.47 -14.20 43.37
C GLY A 28 20.19 -14.07 42.03
N GLY A 29 20.43 -15.20 41.37
CA GLY A 29 21.23 -15.33 40.17
C GLY A 29 20.84 -14.25 39.13
N ALA A 30 21.84 -13.59 38.60
CA ALA A 30 21.74 -12.79 37.43
C ALA A 30 21.28 -13.69 36.28
N ALA A 31 19.97 -13.69 36.02
CA ALA A 31 19.46 -14.14 34.73
C ALA A 31 20.04 -13.15 33.72
N LEU A 32 21.10 -13.58 33.04
CA LEU A 32 21.58 -12.92 31.85
C LEU A 32 20.41 -13.01 30.88
N ALA A 33 19.61 -11.94 30.82
CA ALA A 33 18.70 -11.74 29.74
C ALA A 33 19.56 -11.65 28.47
N PHE A 34 19.71 -12.75 27.78
CA PHE A 34 20.24 -12.74 26.43
C PHE A 34 19.25 -11.92 25.64
N ALA A 35 19.54 -10.63 25.42
CA ALA A 35 18.85 -9.83 24.48
C ALA A 35 18.97 -10.53 23.13
N GLU A 36 17.88 -11.02 22.61
CA GLU A 36 17.81 -11.62 21.28
C GLU A 36 18.43 -10.61 20.30
N PRO A 37 19.44 -11.01 19.52
CA PRO A 37 20.03 -10.07 18.57
C PRO A 37 18.94 -9.53 17.64
N PRO A 38 18.97 -8.24 17.29
CA PRO A 38 17.97 -7.67 16.38
C PRO A 38 17.93 -8.50 15.09
N PRO A 39 16.75 -8.74 14.52
CA PRO A 39 16.61 -9.49 13.27
C PRO A 39 17.51 -8.87 12.20
N ALA A 40 18.20 -9.71 11.45
CA ALA A 40 19.06 -9.25 10.36
C ALA A 40 18.25 -8.39 9.38
N PRO A 41 18.84 -7.30 8.85
CA PRO A 41 18.16 -6.49 7.85
C PRO A 41 17.78 -7.38 6.65
N PRO A 42 16.61 -7.14 6.03
CA PRO A 42 16.22 -7.91 4.86
C PRO A 42 17.27 -7.78 3.74
N PRO A 43 17.47 -8.83 2.94
CA PRO A 43 18.41 -8.77 1.83
C PRO A 43 18.04 -7.64 0.87
N PRO A 44 19.03 -7.02 0.20
CA PRO A 44 18.74 -5.99 -0.78
C PRO A 44 17.88 -6.57 -1.91
N PRO A 45 16.94 -5.77 -2.46
CA PRO A 45 16.08 -6.21 -3.56
C PRO A 45 16.93 -6.61 -4.79
N ALA A 46 16.42 -7.55 -5.58
CA ALA A 46 17.06 -7.93 -6.83
C ALA A 46 17.18 -6.72 -7.78
N PRO A 47 18.21 -6.68 -8.64
CA PRO A 47 18.35 -5.61 -9.64
C PRO A 47 17.10 -5.50 -10.52
N GLY A 48 16.59 -4.30 -10.68
CA GLY A 48 15.33 -4.04 -11.40
C GLY A 48 14.05 -4.36 -10.63
N CYS A 49 14.15 -4.57 -9.29
CA CYS A 49 13.03 -4.86 -8.41
C CYS A 49 12.96 -3.89 -7.23
N THR A 50 13.40 -2.67 -7.44
CA THR A 50 13.37 -1.61 -6.43
C THR A 50 12.05 -0.86 -6.41
N ALA A 51 11.82 -0.06 -5.38
CA ALA A 51 10.67 0.86 -5.34
C ALA A 51 10.69 1.87 -6.50
N ALA A 52 11.88 2.25 -6.97
CA ALA A 52 12.05 3.12 -8.12
C ALA A 52 11.57 2.44 -9.42
N ASP A 53 11.89 1.16 -9.60
CA ASP A 53 11.43 0.38 -10.76
C ASP A 53 9.90 0.26 -10.78
N LEU A 54 9.29 0.03 -9.62
CA LEU A 54 7.83 0.00 -9.48
C LEU A 54 7.20 1.37 -9.78
N ALA A 55 7.78 2.45 -9.28
CA ALA A 55 7.30 3.80 -9.55
C ALA A 55 7.38 4.13 -11.04
N GLN A 56 8.47 3.75 -11.70
CA GLN A 56 8.65 3.95 -13.14
C GLN A 56 7.62 3.15 -13.95
N ALA A 57 7.45 1.86 -13.68
CA ALA A 57 6.46 1.02 -14.35
C ALA A 57 5.03 1.55 -14.15
N SER A 58 4.70 1.99 -12.93
CA SER A 58 3.40 2.60 -12.61
C SER A 58 3.18 3.92 -13.35
N GLY A 59 4.22 4.73 -13.52
CA GLY A 59 4.16 5.98 -14.29
C GLY A 59 3.88 5.73 -15.78
N ILE A 60 4.54 4.73 -16.36
CA ILE A 60 4.30 4.31 -17.75
C ILE A 60 2.83 3.87 -17.93
N VAL A 61 2.35 3.00 -17.04
CA VAL A 61 0.96 2.54 -17.09
C VAL A 61 -0.01 3.70 -16.89
N GLY A 62 0.26 4.61 -15.95
CA GLY A 62 -0.59 5.78 -15.69
C GLY A 62 -0.74 6.69 -16.91
N THR A 63 0.36 6.99 -17.59
CA THR A 63 0.36 7.81 -18.81
C THR A 63 -0.39 7.12 -19.95
N ALA A 64 -0.07 5.86 -20.24
CA ALA A 64 -0.73 5.10 -21.29
C ALA A 64 -2.24 4.91 -21.03
N MET A 65 -2.63 4.73 -19.76
CA MET A 65 -4.04 4.65 -19.35
C MET A 65 -4.77 5.98 -19.58
N ALA A 66 -4.13 7.11 -19.27
CA ALA A 66 -4.70 8.43 -19.51
C ALA A 66 -4.93 8.66 -21.01
N ASP A 67 -3.95 8.36 -21.84
CA ASP A 67 -4.05 8.48 -23.30
C ASP A 67 -5.18 7.60 -23.86
N TYR A 68 -5.29 6.37 -23.36
CA TYR A 68 -6.36 5.45 -23.71
C TYR A 68 -7.74 6.01 -23.36
N MET A 69 -7.90 6.50 -22.12
CA MET A 69 -9.17 7.07 -21.65
C MET A 69 -9.56 8.33 -22.43
N PHE A 70 -8.61 9.18 -22.80
CA PHE A 70 -8.90 10.36 -23.62
C PHE A 70 -9.31 10.01 -25.05
N SER A 71 -8.77 8.93 -25.60
CA SER A 71 -9.13 8.46 -26.95
C SER A 71 -10.42 7.62 -26.98
N HIS A 72 -10.90 7.16 -25.83
CA HIS A 72 -12.11 6.34 -25.65
C HIS A 72 -13.07 6.97 -24.65
N PRO A 73 -13.84 8.02 -25.05
CA PRO A 73 -14.71 8.78 -24.14
C PRO A 73 -15.80 7.94 -23.45
N ASP A 74 -16.29 6.92 -24.10
CA ASP A 74 -17.26 5.96 -23.54
C ASP A 74 -16.67 5.16 -22.37
N VAL A 75 -15.47 4.64 -22.54
CA VAL A 75 -14.71 3.95 -21.48
C VAL A 75 -14.42 4.92 -20.33
N ASN A 76 -13.93 6.11 -20.65
CA ASN A 76 -13.64 7.14 -19.65
C ASN A 76 -14.89 7.53 -18.84
N ASN A 77 -16.02 7.70 -19.47
CA ASN A 77 -17.30 8.01 -18.83
C ASN A 77 -17.73 6.87 -17.90
N PHE A 78 -17.59 5.61 -18.33
CA PHE A 78 -17.89 4.47 -17.49
C PHE A 78 -17.04 4.48 -16.23
N PHE A 79 -15.71 4.53 -16.33
CA PHE A 79 -14.84 4.54 -15.17
C PHE A 79 -15.02 5.78 -14.27
N THR A 80 -15.36 6.93 -14.86
CA THR A 80 -15.69 8.15 -14.11
C THR A 80 -16.97 7.97 -13.28
N SER A 81 -17.95 7.23 -13.78
CA SER A 81 -19.20 6.96 -13.08
C SER A 81 -19.06 6.07 -11.85
N LEU A 82 -17.93 5.37 -11.71
CA LEU A 82 -17.68 4.48 -10.58
C LEU A 82 -17.20 5.21 -9.32
N ARG A 83 -17.00 6.52 -9.38
CA ARG A 83 -16.52 7.31 -8.24
C ARG A 83 -17.48 7.21 -7.06
N GLY A 84 -16.91 6.97 -5.88
CA GLY A 84 -17.68 6.92 -4.63
C GLY A 84 -18.39 5.61 -4.36
N LEU A 85 -18.28 4.62 -5.23
CA LEU A 85 -18.84 3.30 -5.00
C LEU A 85 -18.00 2.49 -3.98
N PRO A 86 -18.63 1.65 -3.16
CA PRO A 86 -17.94 0.68 -2.33
C PRO A 86 -17.11 -0.29 -3.19
N ASN A 87 -15.98 -0.77 -2.66
CA ASN A 87 -15.04 -1.62 -3.40
C ASN A 87 -15.68 -2.88 -4.01
N GLU A 88 -16.61 -3.51 -3.31
CA GLU A 88 -17.30 -4.71 -3.81
C GLU A 88 -18.19 -4.40 -5.01
N GLU A 89 -18.97 -3.32 -4.92
CA GLU A 89 -19.83 -2.88 -6.03
C GLU A 89 -18.98 -2.43 -7.22
N LEU A 90 -17.90 -1.70 -6.97
CA LEU A 90 -16.97 -1.25 -7.99
C LEU A 90 -16.40 -2.44 -8.78
N ARG A 91 -15.93 -3.49 -8.10
CA ARG A 91 -15.40 -4.70 -8.76
C ARG A 91 -16.45 -5.38 -9.62
N GLY A 92 -17.66 -5.56 -9.10
CA GLY A 92 -18.74 -6.20 -9.84
C GLY A 92 -19.11 -5.44 -11.10
N ARG A 93 -19.20 -4.11 -11.04
CA ARG A 93 -19.50 -3.26 -12.20
C ARG A 93 -18.38 -3.27 -13.23
N VAL A 94 -17.12 -3.19 -12.79
CA VAL A 94 -15.97 -3.28 -13.69
C VAL A 94 -15.95 -4.63 -14.39
N GLN A 95 -16.11 -5.74 -13.66
CA GLN A 95 -16.13 -7.06 -14.26
C GLN A 95 -17.25 -7.19 -15.30
N THR A 96 -18.47 -6.81 -14.96
CA THR A 96 -19.62 -6.85 -15.88
C THR A 96 -19.37 -6.02 -17.14
N TYR A 97 -18.75 -4.85 -16.99
CA TYR A 97 -18.43 -3.98 -18.13
C TYR A 97 -17.38 -4.60 -19.04
N LEU A 98 -16.31 -5.15 -18.46
CA LEU A 98 -15.23 -5.79 -19.23
C LEU A 98 -15.69 -7.06 -19.92
N ASP A 99 -16.53 -7.88 -19.27
CA ASP A 99 -17.15 -9.06 -19.89
C ASP A 99 -18.00 -8.69 -21.12
N ALA A 100 -18.66 -7.54 -21.07
CA ALA A 100 -19.43 -7.03 -22.20
C ALA A 100 -18.57 -6.32 -23.27
N ASN A 101 -17.32 -5.96 -22.92
CA ASN A 101 -16.41 -5.21 -23.77
C ASN A 101 -15.01 -5.87 -23.82
N PRO A 102 -14.86 -7.07 -24.40
CA PRO A 102 -13.62 -7.84 -24.36
C PRO A 102 -12.43 -7.13 -25.03
N GLN A 103 -12.68 -6.24 -25.97
CA GLN A 103 -11.61 -5.43 -26.56
C GLN A 103 -11.03 -4.44 -25.53
N VAL A 104 -11.91 -3.78 -24.76
CA VAL A 104 -11.49 -2.86 -23.68
C VAL A 104 -10.68 -3.61 -22.64
N GLU A 105 -11.09 -4.82 -22.26
CA GLU A 105 -10.34 -5.66 -21.34
C GLU A 105 -8.93 -5.98 -21.87
N THR A 106 -8.85 -6.38 -23.14
CA THR A 106 -7.56 -6.68 -23.80
C THR A 106 -6.63 -5.46 -23.81
N ASP A 107 -7.16 -4.31 -24.18
CA ASP A 107 -6.40 -3.05 -24.26
C ASP A 107 -5.88 -2.63 -22.87
N ILE A 108 -6.75 -2.66 -21.85
CA ILE A 108 -6.37 -2.34 -20.47
C ILE A 108 -5.32 -3.32 -19.92
N ASN A 109 -5.46 -4.60 -20.21
CA ASN A 109 -4.47 -5.61 -19.81
C ASN A 109 -3.12 -5.37 -20.51
N GLY A 110 -3.12 -5.01 -21.78
CA GLY A 110 -1.93 -4.61 -22.52
C GLY A 110 -1.24 -3.39 -21.91
N ILE A 111 -2.01 -2.36 -21.57
CA ILE A 111 -1.48 -1.16 -20.91
C ILE A 111 -0.85 -1.47 -19.56
N ARG A 112 -1.41 -2.41 -18.79
CA ARG A 112 -0.90 -2.82 -17.48
C ARG A 112 0.30 -3.75 -17.53
N GLN A 113 0.69 -4.24 -18.70
CA GLN A 113 1.76 -5.22 -18.88
C GLN A 113 3.07 -4.84 -18.17
N PRO A 114 3.57 -3.58 -18.21
CA PRO A 114 4.82 -3.22 -17.53
C PRO A 114 4.83 -3.51 -16.03
N VAL A 115 3.73 -3.27 -15.34
CA VAL A 115 3.60 -3.57 -13.90
C VAL A 115 3.43 -5.07 -13.67
N THR A 116 2.70 -5.76 -14.52
CA THR A 116 2.53 -7.21 -14.46
C THR A 116 3.86 -7.94 -14.63
N ASP A 117 4.66 -7.55 -15.63
CA ASP A 117 5.98 -8.11 -15.87
C ASP A 117 6.94 -7.85 -14.71
N LEU A 118 6.89 -6.65 -14.13
CA LEU A 118 7.68 -6.33 -12.95
C LEU A 118 7.34 -7.24 -11.78
N ARG A 119 6.05 -7.45 -11.51
CA ARG A 119 5.60 -8.34 -10.44
C ARG A 119 6.05 -9.77 -10.66
N ASN A 120 5.84 -10.29 -11.87
CA ASN A 120 6.24 -11.65 -12.22
C ASN A 120 7.75 -11.88 -12.07
N ARG A 121 8.55 -10.87 -12.42
CA ARG A 121 10.01 -10.93 -12.32
C ARG A 121 10.50 -10.81 -10.88
N CYS A 122 9.77 -10.05 -10.04
CA CYS A 122 10.20 -9.68 -8.69
C CYS A 122 9.47 -10.43 -7.58
N ASP A 123 8.66 -11.44 -7.89
CA ASP A 123 7.83 -12.19 -6.93
C ASP A 123 7.03 -11.27 -5.98
N ALA A 124 6.65 -10.09 -6.48
CA ALA A 124 5.89 -9.14 -5.68
C ALA A 124 4.48 -9.67 -5.43
N PRO A 125 3.98 -9.62 -4.19
CA PRO A 125 2.61 -10.06 -3.90
C PRO A 125 1.61 -9.23 -4.71
N ALA A 126 0.51 -9.88 -5.11
CA ALA A 126 -0.59 -9.18 -5.77
C ALA A 126 -1.09 -8.03 -4.88
N PRO A 127 -1.51 -6.88 -5.46
CA PRO A 127 -2.06 -5.80 -4.67
C PRO A 127 -3.28 -6.31 -3.89
N LEU A 128 -3.33 -5.94 -2.62
CA LEU A 128 -4.48 -6.23 -1.77
C LEU A 128 -5.73 -5.66 -2.45
N GLY A 129 -6.57 -6.53 -2.96
CA GLY A 129 -7.83 -6.09 -3.58
C GLY A 129 -8.19 -6.72 -4.93
N GLN A 130 -7.56 -7.83 -5.34
CA GLN A 130 -8.08 -8.67 -6.41
C GLN A 130 -8.90 -9.81 -5.84
#